data_a1beef7a2f424c6646e205817f1d8add
#
_entry.id   a1beef7a2f424c6646e205817f1d8add
#
_cell.length_a   1.000
_cell.length_b   1.000
_cell.length_c   1.000
_cell.angle_alpha   90.00
_cell.angle_beta   90.00
_cell.angle_gamma   90.00
#
_symmetry.space_group_name_H-M   'P 1'
#
loop_
_entity.id
_entity.type
_entity.pdbx_description
1 polymer ?
#
loop_
_entity_poly.entity_id
_entity_poly.type
_entity_poly.pdbx_seq_one_letter_code
_entity_poly.pdbx_strand_id
1 'polypeptide(L)'
;MSKLSDNPDIVSIYKLLDDPPTSREMEAAIIEELSTVQDVVRYLVSCFAGHEIYVGHGTDNYWDEALEIVQAVMHLQPPCDDSTLTSRLTREERTLIAKIARMRIIERIPTPYLTHRAFFCGREFYVDSRVIVPRSPIAELIENGFDPFLDREPQRILDMCTGSGCIAVAMALHFDGDAYVDAVDIDDEALEVAAINIRGYGLEDVVTPIKSDLFNALPKGDKYDLIVANPPYVDKDDLENMPEEYRCEPDRALGSGNDGLDCARRILSDAAACLNDDGILVMEVGNSEEHLVDAFPSVPFHFVDLKKGGSGVFVLSKEQLEAYHDVFAKSVAEAQ
;
A
#
# COMPACT_ATOMS: atom_id res chain seq x y z
N MET A 1 -34.96 8.96 -33.65
CA MET A 1 -33.61 8.88 -33.01
C MET A 1 -32.59 8.08 -33.85
N SER A 2 -32.78 7.91 -35.16
CA SER A 2 -31.95 6.98 -35.94
C SER A 2 -31.09 7.63 -37.04
N LYS A 3 -30.86 8.93 -37.05
CA LYS A 3 -30.14 9.60 -38.14
C LYS A 3 -28.69 10.06 -37.81
N LEU A 4 -28.30 10.04 -36.55
CA LEU A 4 -26.92 10.43 -36.16
C LEU A 4 -25.95 9.24 -36.25
N SER A 5 -26.39 8.04 -35.88
CA SER A 5 -25.58 6.82 -35.93
C SER A 5 -25.17 6.38 -37.33
N ASP A 6 -25.85 6.84 -38.38
CA ASP A 6 -25.61 6.44 -39.77
C ASP A 6 -24.76 7.47 -40.54
N ASN A 7 -24.38 8.59 -39.90
CA ASN A 7 -23.51 9.59 -40.51
C ASN A 7 -22.04 9.11 -40.45
N PRO A 8 -21.34 8.91 -41.59
CA PRO A 8 -19.99 8.38 -41.64
C PRO A 8 -18.98 9.24 -40.87
N ASP A 9 -19.19 10.57 -40.80
CA ASP A 9 -18.32 11.47 -40.05
C ASP A 9 -18.47 11.26 -38.55
N ILE A 10 -19.71 11.04 -38.07
CA ILE A 10 -20.01 10.76 -36.66
C ILE A 10 -19.52 9.38 -36.25
N VAL A 11 -19.67 8.36 -37.08
CA VAL A 11 -19.13 7.03 -36.87
C VAL A 11 -17.61 7.08 -36.78
N SER A 12 -16.96 7.89 -37.65
CA SER A 12 -15.52 8.10 -37.63
C SER A 12 -15.06 8.79 -36.34
N ILE A 13 -15.80 9.79 -35.87
CA ILE A 13 -15.50 10.49 -34.60
C ILE A 13 -15.62 9.52 -33.41
N TYR A 14 -16.70 8.74 -33.31
CA TYR A 14 -16.86 7.76 -32.25
C TYR A 14 -15.72 6.74 -32.25
N LYS A 15 -15.33 6.24 -33.41
CA LYS A 15 -14.20 5.33 -33.53
C LYS A 15 -12.89 5.96 -33.05
N LEU A 16 -12.63 7.23 -33.37
CA LEU A 16 -11.44 7.94 -32.87
C LEU A 16 -11.49 8.23 -31.37
N LEU A 17 -12.69 8.34 -30.78
CA LEU A 17 -12.86 8.51 -29.33
C LEU A 17 -12.70 7.18 -28.58
N ASP A 18 -13.10 6.09 -29.22
CA ASP A 18 -13.05 4.74 -28.64
C ASP A 18 -11.69 4.05 -28.80
N ASP A 19 -10.88 4.47 -29.79
CA ASP A 19 -9.54 3.90 -30.02
C ASP A 19 -8.47 4.78 -29.35
N PRO A 20 -7.92 4.40 -28.18
CA PRO A 20 -6.82 5.14 -27.56
C PRO A 20 -5.57 5.09 -28.44
N PRO A 21 -4.65 6.07 -28.33
CA PRO A 21 -3.43 6.07 -29.12
C PRO A 21 -2.61 4.81 -28.80
N THR A 22 -2.07 4.18 -29.82
CA THR A 22 -1.13 3.08 -29.62
C THR A 22 0.08 3.54 -28.82
N SER A 23 0.77 2.65 -28.16
CA SER A 23 1.96 2.97 -27.37
C SER A 23 3.03 3.71 -28.22
N ARG A 24 3.14 3.39 -29.52
CA ARG A 24 4.08 4.04 -30.44
C ARG A 24 3.67 5.47 -30.76
N GLU A 25 2.38 5.71 -30.98
CA GLU A 25 1.85 7.06 -31.21
C GLU A 25 1.99 7.92 -29.95
N MET A 26 1.71 7.36 -28.78
CA MET A 26 1.91 8.01 -27.50
C MET A 26 3.39 8.41 -27.29
N GLU A 27 4.32 7.49 -27.49
CA GLU A 27 5.77 7.78 -27.37
C GLU A 27 6.18 8.90 -28.34
N ALA A 28 5.73 8.85 -29.61
CA ALA A 28 6.05 9.87 -30.59
C ALA A 28 5.51 11.25 -30.20
N ALA A 29 4.26 11.33 -29.75
CA ALA A 29 3.65 12.59 -29.30
C ALA A 29 4.40 13.20 -28.11
N ILE A 30 4.72 12.38 -27.07
CA ILE A 30 5.44 12.86 -25.90
C ILE A 30 6.84 13.39 -26.27
N ILE A 31 7.56 12.68 -27.13
CA ILE A 31 8.95 13.02 -27.48
C ILE A 31 9.04 14.22 -28.40
N GLU A 32 8.15 14.29 -29.43
CA GLU A 32 8.32 15.24 -30.55
C GLU A 32 7.38 16.46 -30.46
N GLU A 33 6.19 16.33 -29.87
CA GLU A 33 5.17 17.37 -29.95
C GLU A 33 4.94 18.13 -28.63
N LEU A 34 5.01 17.42 -27.49
CA LEU A 34 4.76 18.02 -26.18
C LEU A 34 6.02 18.67 -25.62
N SER A 35 5.87 19.71 -24.82
CA SER A 35 7.04 20.45 -24.34
C SER A 35 7.04 20.79 -22.85
N THR A 36 5.89 21.02 -22.22
CA THR A 36 5.80 21.32 -20.80
C THR A 36 5.38 20.12 -19.97
N VAL A 37 5.65 20.17 -18.66
CA VAL A 37 5.15 19.18 -17.69
C VAL A 37 3.64 19.02 -17.84
N GLN A 38 2.91 20.12 -17.84
CA GLN A 38 1.45 20.13 -17.95
C GLN A 38 0.95 19.47 -19.25
N ASP A 39 1.61 19.73 -20.38
CA ASP A 39 1.24 19.10 -21.67
C ASP A 39 1.33 17.57 -21.56
N VAL A 40 2.45 17.08 -21.00
CA VAL A 40 2.73 15.65 -20.87
C VAL A 40 1.78 15.00 -19.87
N VAL A 41 1.59 15.58 -18.68
CA VAL A 41 0.66 15.05 -17.67
C VAL A 41 -0.75 14.96 -18.21
N ARG A 42 -1.27 16.06 -18.80
CA ARG A 42 -2.61 16.08 -19.40
C ARG A 42 -2.77 15.01 -20.48
N TYR A 43 -1.74 14.81 -21.32
CA TYR A 43 -1.78 13.81 -22.38
C TYR A 43 -1.75 12.38 -21.83
N LEU A 44 -0.90 12.11 -20.85
CA LEU A 44 -0.85 10.81 -20.15
C LEU A 44 -2.18 10.46 -19.50
N VAL A 45 -2.87 11.42 -18.88
CA VAL A 45 -4.23 11.21 -18.34
C VAL A 45 -5.17 10.66 -19.40
N SER A 46 -5.16 11.22 -20.62
CA SER A 46 -5.98 10.74 -21.72
C SER A 46 -5.59 9.33 -22.18
N CYS A 47 -4.28 9.04 -22.22
CA CYS A 47 -3.78 7.72 -22.58
C CYS A 47 -4.18 6.68 -21.51
N PHE A 48 -3.99 6.99 -20.24
CA PHE A 48 -4.31 6.09 -19.12
C PHE A 48 -5.81 5.78 -19.05
N ALA A 49 -6.65 6.81 -19.21
CA ALA A 49 -8.09 6.64 -19.27
C ALA A 49 -8.52 5.79 -20.48
N GLY A 50 -7.96 6.06 -21.66
CA GLY A 50 -8.29 5.32 -22.88
C GLY A 50 -7.85 3.85 -22.85
N HIS A 51 -6.79 3.54 -22.11
CA HIS A 51 -6.32 2.16 -21.90
C HIS A 51 -6.88 1.52 -20.62
N GLU A 52 -7.79 2.20 -19.92
CA GLU A 52 -8.45 1.70 -18.69
C GLU A 52 -7.45 1.10 -17.69
N ILE A 53 -6.31 1.81 -17.46
CA ILE A 53 -5.38 1.34 -16.44
C ILE A 53 -6.02 1.47 -15.06
N TYR A 54 -5.76 0.51 -14.19
CA TYR A 54 -6.22 0.60 -12.81
C TYR A 54 -5.28 1.48 -11.99
N VAL A 55 -5.83 2.44 -11.25
CA VAL A 55 -5.14 3.25 -10.24
C VAL A 55 -5.56 2.79 -8.84
N GLY A 56 -4.65 2.74 -7.88
CA GLY A 56 -4.91 2.20 -6.55
C GLY A 56 -3.62 1.76 -5.85
N HIS A 57 -2.47 2.00 -6.50
CA HIS A 57 -1.15 1.73 -5.97
C HIS A 57 -0.49 3.05 -5.51
N GLY A 58 -1.14 3.76 -4.56
CA GLY A 58 -0.67 5.03 -4.00
C GLY A 58 -1.33 6.27 -4.60
N THR A 59 -2.02 6.15 -5.73
CA THR A 59 -2.85 7.19 -6.35
C THR A 59 -4.26 6.65 -6.58
N ASP A 60 -5.26 7.55 -6.66
CA ASP A 60 -6.67 7.20 -6.90
C ASP A 60 -7.23 7.82 -8.19
N ASN A 61 -6.39 8.52 -8.95
CA ASN A 61 -6.77 9.18 -10.19
C ASN A 61 -5.62 9.24 -11.20
N TYR A 62 -5.95 9.37 -12.50
CA TYR A 62 -4.99 9.39 -13.59
C TYR A 62 -4.08 10.63 -13.59
N TRP A 63 -4.51 11.75 -13.02
CA TRP A 63 -3.70 12.97 -12.97
C TRP A 63 -2.50 12.80 -12.04
N ASP A 64 -2.75 12.32 -10.84
CA ASP A 64 -1.69 12.09 -9.85
C ASP A 64 -0.76 10.95 -10.30
N GLU A 65 -1.32 9.87 -10.90
CA GLU A 65 -0.54 8.79 -11.50
C GLU A 65 0.42 9.30 -12.59
N ALA A 66 -0.06 10.16 -13.50
CA ALA A 66 0.76 10.75 -14.55
C ALA A 66 1.79 11.74 -14.01
N LEU A 67 1.39 12.55 -13.02
CA LEU A 67 2.26 13.54 -12.37
C LEU A 67 3.40 12.85 -11.62
N GLU A 68 3.14 11.74 -10.94
CA GLU A 68 4.16 10.98 -10.22
C GLU A 68 5.26 10.48 -11.16
N ILE A 69 4.91 9.96 -12.34
CA ILE A 69 5.89 9.55 -13.36
C ILE A 69 6.79 10.73 -13.75
N VAL A 70 6.18 11.89 -14.02
CA VAL A 70 6.93 13.08 -14.45
C VAL A 70 7.82 13.60 -13.33
N GLN A 71 7.29 13.71 -12.10
CA GLN A 71 8.08 14.15 -10.94
C GLN A 71 9.25 13.20 -10.63
N ALA A 72 9.04 11.89 -10.74
CA ALA A 72 10.10 10.90 -10.54
C ALA A 72 11.25 11.08 -11.54
N VAL A 73 10.93 11.28 -12.82
CA VAL A 73 11.94 11.54 -13.86
C VAL A 73 12.67 12.86 -13.67
N MET A 74 11.97 13.87 -13.17
CA MET A 74 12.57 15.18 -12.85
C MET A 74 13.29 15.22 -11.50
N HIS A 75 13.27 14.12 -10.72
CA HIS A 75 13.78 14.05 -9.35
C HIS A 75 13.17 15.09 -8.41
N LEU A 76 11.87 15.36 -8.57
CA LEU A 76 11.13 16.30 -7.74
C LEU A 76 10.29 15.59 -6.69
N GLN A 77 10.11 16.28 -5.57
CA GLN A 77 9.22 15.85 -4.47
C GLN A 77 7.85 16.51 -4.62
N PRO A 78 6.74 15.81 -4.26
CA PRO A 78 5.46 16.48 -4.11
C PRO A 78 5.48 17.53 -2.96
N PRO A 79 4.63 18.58 -3.01
CA PRO A 79 3.69 18.87 -4.09
C PRO A 79 4.35 19.56 -5.29
N CYS A 80 3.71 19.46 -6.46
CA CYS A 80 4.11 20.17 -7.66
C CYS A 80 3.46 21.57 -7.68
N ASP A 81 4.24 22.61 -7.92
CA ASP A 81 3.73 23.98 -8.05
C ASP A 81 3.46 24.38 -9.51
N ASP A 82 2.75 25.50 -9.70
CA ASP A 82 2.39 26.01 -11.03
C ASP A 82 3.63 26.33 -11.89
N SER A 83 4.74 26.72 -11.28
CA SER A 83 5.98 27.03 -12.00
C SER A 83 6.61 25.75 -12.57
N THR A 84 6.53 24.67 -11.84
CA THR A 84 6.96 23.33 -12.30
C THR A 84 6.07 22.83 -13.44
N LEU A 85 4.74 22.96 -13.32
CA LEU A 85 3.79 22.54 -14.36
C LEU A 85 4.04 23.25 -15.70
N THR A 86 4.42 24.52 -15.66
CA THR A 86 4.69 25.32 -16.87
C THR A 86 6.13 25.19 -17.39
N SER A 87 7.01 24.55 -16.64
CA SER A 87 8.40 24.32 -17.05
C SER A 87 8.50 23.38 -18.24
N ARG A 88 9.58 23.51 -19.02
CA ARG A 88 9.85 22.67 -20.18
C ARG A 88 10.64 21.43 -19.79
N LEU A 89 10.20 20.30 -20.29
CA LEU A 89 10.94 19.03 -20.23
C LEU A 89 12.01 18.97 -21.33
N THR A 90 13.17 18.46 -20.99
CA THR A 90 14.21 18.10 -21.96
C THR A 90 13.75 16.91 -22.83
N ARG A 91 14.45 16.66 -23.93
CA ARG A 91 14.14 15.50 -24.79
C ARG A 91 14.40 14.19 -24.05
N GLU A 92 15.45 14.15 -23.24
CA GLU A 92 15.84 12.97 -22.43
C GLU A 92 14.76 12.63 -21.42
N GLU A 93 14.25 13.63 -20.66
CA GLU A 93 13.16 13.45 -19.70
C GLU A 93 11.91 12.94 -20.40
N ARG A 94 11.49 13.56 -21.51
CA ARG A 94 10.35 13.11 -22.30
C ARG A 94 10.51 11.67 -22.82
N THR A 95 11.72 11.31 -23.23
CA THR A 95 12.01 9.94 -23.69
C THR A 95 11.88 8.93 -22.55
N LEU A 96 12.34 9.27 -21.35
CA LEU A 96 12.23 8.39 -20.18
C LEU A 96 10.78 8.28 -19.72
N ILE A 97 10.06 9.40 -19.63
CA ILE A 97 8.62 9.43 -19.31
C ILE A 97 7.82 8.55 -20.27
N ALA A 98 8.07 8.69 -21.58
CA ALA A 98 7.39 7.89 -22.60
C ALA A 98 7.61 6.38 -22.43
N LYS A 99 8.83 5.97 -22.08
CA LYS A 99 9.15 4.55 -21.80
C LYS A 99 8.43 4.04 -20.57
N ILE A 100 8.45 4.81 -19.46
CA ILE A 100 7.76 4.44 -18.22
C ILE A 100 6.25 4.32 -18.49
N ALA A 101 5.65 5.31 -19.13
CA ALA A 101 4.23 5.29 -19.47
C ALA A 101 3.85 4.10 -20.38
N ARG A 102 4.72 3.73 -21.32
CA ARG A 102 4.52 2.54 -22.13
C ARG A 102 4.50 1.27 -21.28
N MET A 103 5.45 1.09 -20.39
CA MET A 103 5.49 -0.09 -19.50
C MET A 103 4.25 -0.12 -18.59
N ARG A 104 3.85 1.04 -18.07
CA ARG A 104 2.64 1.19 -17.26
C ARG A 104 1.37 0.73 -18.01
N ILE A 105 1.24 1.10 -19.28
CA ILE A 105 0.06 0.77 -20.11
C ILE A 105 0.10 -0.69 -20.58
N ILE A 106 1.23 -1.15 -21.13
CA ILE A 106 1.31 -2.44 -21.82
C ILE A 106 1.53 -3.60 -20.85
N GLU A 107 2.40 -3.40 -19.87
CA GLU A 107 2.80 -4.44 -18.93
C GLU A 107 2.04 -4.34 -17.60
N ARG A 108 1.17 -3.32 -17.48
CA ARG A 108 0.34 -3.06 -16.27
C ARG A 108 1.16 -2.91 -14.98
N ILE A 109 2.47 -2.63 -15.11
CA ILE A 109 3.33 -2.47 -13.93
C ILE A 109 2.93 -1.19 -13.19
N PRO A 110 2.66 -1.24 -11.87
CA PRO A 110 2.37 -0.07 -11.06
C PRO A 110 3.48 0.99 -11.14
N THR A 111 3.09 2.26 -11.21
CA THR A 111 4.03 3.40 -11.26
C THR A 111 5.09 3.34 -10.15
N PRO A 112 4.78 3.03 -8.88
CA PRO A 112 5.79 2.91 -7.83
C PRO A 112 6.90 1.91 -8.13
N TYR A 113 6.63 0.80 -8.82
CA TYR A 113 7.68 -0.15 -9.19
C TYR A 113 8.54 0.33 -10.36
N LEU A 114 7.97 1.12 -11.28
CA LEU A 114 8.72 1.72 -12.39
C LEU A 114 9.62 2.86 -11.94
N THR A 115 9.23 3.56 -10.88
CA THR A 115 9.95 4.73 -10.34
C THR A 115 10.78 4.38 -9.10
N HIS A 116 10.56 3.20 -8.50
CA HIS A 116 11.08 2.79 -7.20
C HIS A 116 10.72 3.76 -6.08
N ARG A 117 9.55 4.40 -6.18
CA ARG A 117 9.06 5.40 -5.24
C ARG A 117 7.63 5.12 -4.84
N ALA A 118 7.38 5.13 -3.54
CA ALA A 118 6.04 5.15 -2.96
C ALA A 118 6.01 6.16 -1.81
N PHE A 119 4.82 6.66 -1.47
CA PHE A 119 4.67 7.60 -0.36
C PHE A 119 3.80 7.02 0.73
N PHE A 120 4.23 7.17 1.98
CA PHE A 120 3.48 6.76 3.16
C PHE A 120 3.72 7.73 4.31
N CYS A 121 2.68 8.19 5.00
CA CYS A 121 2.78 9.23 6.04
C CYS A 121 3.60 10.45 5.57
N GLY A 122 3.42 10.89 4.31
CA GLY A 122 4.13 12.04 3.73
C GLY A 122 5.63 11.84 3.48
N ARG A 123 6.12 10.59 3.52
CA ARG A 123 7.54 10.23 3.33
C ARG A 123 7.72 9.30 2.15
N GLU A 124 8.86 9.39 1.47
CA GLU A 124 9.20 8.55 0.32
C GLU A 124 9.83 7.24 0.76
N PHE A 125 9.40 6.13 0.15
CA PHE A 125 9.92 4.79 0.38
C PHE A 125 10.36 4.16 -0.93
N TYR A 126 11.47 3.46 -0.90
CA TYR A 126 11.87 2.55 -1.97
C TYR A 126 10.93 1.35 -1.99
N VAL A 127 10.46 0.99 -3.18
CA VAL A 127 9.66 -0.21 -3.42
C VAL A 127 10.01 -0.86 -4.76
N ASP A 128 9.82 -2.17 -4.83
CA ASP A 128 9.83 -2.96 -6.06
C ASP A 128 8.90 -4.18 -5.91
N SER A 129 8.87 -5.07 -6.89
CA SER A 129 7.95 -6.22 -6.94
C SER A 129 8.12 -7.25 -5.81
N ARG A 130 9.03 -7.06 -4.88
CA ARG A 130 9.22 -7.92 -3.69
C ARG A 130 8.27 -7.59 -2.54
N VAL A 131 7.63 -6.41 -2.57
CA VAL A 131 6.75 -5.92 -1.50
C VAL A 131 5.49 -5.29 -2.10
N ILE A 132 4.39 -5.24 -1.33
CA ILE A 132 3.23 -4.44 -1.75
C ILE A 132 3.57 -2.95 -1.74
N VAL A 133 2.89 -2.19 -2.59
CA VAL A 133 2.98 -0.72 -2.55
C VAL A 133 2.32 -0.21 -1.26
N PRO A 134 3.02 0.62 -0.46
CA PRO A 134 2.48 1.23 0.76
C PRO A 134 1.16 1.98 0.52
N ARG A 135 0.08 1.54 1.18
CA ARG A 135 -1.26 2.15 1.04
C ARG A 135 -2.17 1.92 2.25
N SER A 136 -1.61 1.46 3.37
CA SER A 136 -2.36 1.14 4.58
C SER A 136 -3.03 2.38 5.20
N PRO A 137 -4.34 2.32 5.51
CA PRO A 137 -5.02 3.38 6.24
C PRO A 137 -4.55 3.52 7.70
N ILE A 138 -3.74 2.60 8.22
CA ILE A 138 -3.06 2.73 9.53
C ILE A 138 -2.19 4.00 9.57
N ALA A 139 -1.80 4.56 8.41
CA ALA A 139 -1.12 5.84 8.32
C ALA A 139 -1.79 6.95 9.13
N GLU A 140 -3.13 7.02 9.13
CA GLU A 140 -3.88 8.02 9.91
C GLU A 140 -3.69 7.84 11.42
N LEU A 141 -3.64 6.59 11.90
CA LEU A 141 -3.37 6.31 13.31
C LEU A 141 -1.94 6.68 13.70
N ILE A 142 -0.96 6.39 12.84
CA ILE A 142 0.44 6.77 13.08
C ILE A 142 0.55 8.29 13.18
N GLU A 143 -0.03 9.05 12.25
CA GLU A 143 0.00 10.51 12.22
C GLU A 143 -0.63 11.14 13.47
N ASN A 144 -1.58 10.46 14.11
CA ASN A 144 -2.24 10.90 15.34
C ASN A 144 -1.64 10.25 16.61
N GLY A 145 -0.52 9.53 16.52
CA GLY A 145 0.12 8.88 17.67
C GLY A 145 -0.76 7.82 18.33
N PHE A 146 -1.67 7.20 17.57
CA PHE A 146 -2.66 6.21 18.03
C PHE A 146 -3.65 6.72 19.09
N ASP A 147 -3.82 8.05 19.23
CA ASP A 147 -4.87 8.63 20.07
C ASP A 147 -6.29 8.25 19.54
N PRO A 148 -7.24 7.83 20.41
CA PRO A 148 -7.20 7.77 21.88
C PRO A 148 -6.84 6.38 22.45
N PHE A 149 -6.20 5.51 21.69
CA PHE A 149 -6.01 4.09 22.06
C PHE A 149 -4.77 3.84 22.94
N LEU A 150 -3.78 4.74 22.89
CA LEU A 150 -2.61 4.70 23.76
C LEU A 150 -2.66 5.83 24.79
N ASP A 151 -2.52 5.48 26.08
CA ASP A 151 -2.46 6.46 27.17
C ASP A 151 -1.08 7.12 27.33
N ARG A 152 -0.06 6.52 26.70
CA ARG A 152 1.35 6.97 26.74
C ARG A 152 2.07 6.57 25.45
N GLU A 153 3.16 7.25 25.15
CA GLU A 153 4.03 6.87 24.05
C GLU A 153 4.60 5.45 24.26
N PRO A 154 4.53 4.58 23.25
CA PRO A 154 5.07 3.23 23.32
C PRO A 154 6.59 3.26 23.35
N GLN A 155 7.21 2.36 24.11
CA GLN A 155 8.67 2.18 24.11
C GLN A 155 9.10 1.02 23.22
N ARG A 156 8.27 0.00 23.07
CA ARG A 156 8.52 -1.14 22.17
C ARG A 156 7.31 -1.40 21.28
N ILE A 157 7.57 -1.42 19.99
CA ILE A 157 6.57 -1.61 18.97
C ILE A 157 6.94 -2.84 18.13
N LEU A 158 5.94 -3.59 17.71
CA LEU A 158 6.06 -4.66 16.74
C LEU A 158 5.28 -4.28 15.48
N ASP A 159 5.96 -4.22 14.34
CA ASP A 159 5.35 -4.15 13.01
C ASP A 159 5.33 -5.54 12.40
N MET A 160 4.13 -6.14 12.35
CA MET A 160 3.93 -7.51 11.87
C MET A 160 3.53 -7.51 10.39
N CYS A 161 4.22 -8.31 9.58
CA CYS A 161 4.12 -8.33 8.11
C CYS A 161 4.58 -7.00 7.53
N THR A 162 5.79 -6.60 7.88
CA THR A 162 6.35 -5.25 7.64
C THR A 162 6.50 -4.88 6.17
N GLY A 163 6.64 -5.88 5.27
CA GLY A 163 6.81 -5.65 3.84
C GLY A 163 7.98 -4.70 3.53
N SER A 164 7.69 -3.53 3.00
CA SER A 164 8.70 -2.49 2.71
C SER A 164 9.27 -1.80 3.96
N GLY A 165 8.77 -2.10 5.16
CA GLY A 165 9.13 -1.41 6.39
C GLY A 165 8.48 -0.04 6.56
N CYS A 166 7.52 0.34 5.73
CA CYS A 166 6.95 1.69 5.73
C CYS A 166 6.23 2.02 7.04
N ILE A 167 5.48 1.07 7.61
CA ILE A 167 4.80 1.24 8.91
C ILE A 167 5.85 1.36 10.03
N ALA A 168 6.82 0.43 10.09
CA ALA A 168 7.88 0.45 11.10
C ALA A 168 8.67 1.76 11.09
N VAL A 169 9.12 2.20 9.92
CA VAL A 169 9.87 3.45 9.73
C VAL A 169 9.01 4.66 10.08
N ALA A 170 7.74 4.69 9.64
CA ALA A 170 6.84 5.80 9.94
C ALA A 170 6.59 5.94 11.44
N MET A 171 6.40 4.82 12.16
CA MET A 171 6.25 4.82 13.63
C MET A 171 7.53 5.29 14.33
N ALA A 172 8.69 4.76 13.94
CA ALA A 172 9.96 5.18 14.53
C ALA A 172 10.21 6.69 14.35
N LEU A 173 9.86 7.25 13.20
CA LEU A 173 9.97 8.68 12.93
C LEU A 173 8.91 9.52 13.65
N HIS A 174 7.71 8.97 13.85
CA HIS A 174 6.65 9.67 14.59
C HIS A 174 7.01 9.84 16.07
N PHE A 175 7.61 8.82 16.68
CA PHE A 175 8.05 8.83 18.08
C PHE A 175 9.50 9.30 18.25
N ASP A 176 10.03 10.09 17.29
CA ASP A 176 11.37 10.73 17.32
C ASP A 176 12.54 9.76 17.63
N GLY A 177 12.36 8.46 17.36
CA GLY A 177 13.34 7.41 17.63
C GLY A 177 13.40 6.95 19.10
N ASP A 178 12.49 7.40 19.94
CA ASP A 178 12.43 7.00 21.36
C ASP A 178 11.77 5.61 21.55
N ALA A 179 11.05 5.13 20.53
CA ALA A 179 10.43 3.80 20.50
C ALA A 179 11.26 2.83 19.65
N TYR A 180 11.64 1.69 20.22
CA TYR A 180 12.27 0.59 19.45
C TYR A 180 11.21 -0.19 18.68
N VAL A 181 11.46 -0.44 17.39
CA VAL A 181 10.54 -1.14 16.50
C VAL A 181 11.16 -2.44 16.00
N ASP A 182 10.52 -3.56 16.28
CA ASP A 182 10.83 -4.84 15.64
C ASP A 182 9.95 -4.97 14.39
N ALA A 183 10.58 -5.04 13.20
CA ALA A 183 9.91 -5.12 11.90
C ALA A 183 9.98 -6.57 11.39
N VAL A 184 8.83 -7.26 11.45
CA VAL A 184 8.76 -8.71 11.21
C VAL A 184 8.18 -9.03 9.85
N ASP A 185 8.85 -9.90 9.12
CA ASP A 185 8.29 -10.51 7.91
C ASP A 185 8.77 -11.97 7.77
N ILE A 186 8.00 -12.77 7.07
CA ILE A 186 8.36 -14.15 6.73
C ILE A 186 9.29 -14.22 5.52
N ASP A 187 9.29 -13.16 4.69
CA ASP A 187 10.01 -13.09 3.43
C ASP A 187 11.35 -12.35 3.58
N ASP A 188 12.44 -13.04 3.26
CA ASP A 188 13.77 -12.43 3.25
C ASP A 188 13.87 -11.29 2.22
N GLU A 189 13.21 -11.42 1.07
CA GLU A 189 13.24 -10.40 0.01
C GLU A 189 12.50 -9.13 0.44
N ALA A 190 11.40 -9.25 1.18
CA ALA A 190 10.71 -8.12 1.79
C ALA A 190 11.59 -7.43 2.84
N LEU A 191 12.26 -8.20 3.70
CA LEU A 191 13.19 -7.65 4.69
C LEU A 191 14.40 -6.95 4.07
N GLU A 192 14.86 -7.37 2.89
CA GLU A 192 15.88 -6.63 2.15
C GLU A 192 15.38 -5.24 1.73
N VAL A 193 14.14 -5.13 1.26
CA VAL A 193 13.51 -3.83 0.93
C VAL A 193 13.33 -2.99 2.20
N ALA A 194 12.81 -3.57 3.27
CA ALA A 194 12.70 -2.88 4.56
C ALA A 194 14.05 -2.34 5.03
N ALA A 195 15.12 -3.14 4.92
CA ALA A 195 16.47 -2.70 5.29
C ALA A 195 17.01 -1.56 4.41
N ILE A 196 16.61 -1.45 3.14
CA ILE A 196 16.92 -0.29 2.29
C ILE A 196 16.27 0.97 2.88
N ASN A 197 14.99 0.90 3.20
CA ASN A 197 14.24 2.02 3.76
C ASN A 197 14.75 2.41 5.15
N ILE A 198 14.97 1.46 6.04
CA ILE A 198 15.52 1.70 7.39
C ILE A 198 16.85 2.47 7.29
N ARG A 199 17.79 2.00 6.44
CA ARG A 199 19.06 2.69 6.20
C ARG A 199 18.88 4.06 5.56
N GLY A 200 17.94 4.19 4.61
CA GLY A 200 17.64 5.46 3.95
C GLY A 200 17.24 6.56 4.93
N TYR A 201 16.61 6.18 6.04
CA TYR A 201 16.21 7.09 7.12
C TYR A 201 17.20 7.15 8.30
N GLY A 202 18.28 6.35 8.30
CA GLY A 202 19.26 6.31 9.39
C GLY A 202 18.71 5.73 10.70
N LEU A 203 17.83 4.73 10.59
CA LEU A 203 17.09 4.14 11.72
C LEU A 203 17.59 2.73 12.12
N GLU A 204 18.81 2.34 11.72
CA GLU A 204 19.34 0.99 11.95
C GLU A 204 19.53 0.66 13.44
N ASP A 205 19.66 1.67 14.29
CA ASP A 205 19.76 1.50 15.75
C ASP A 205 18.39 1.47 16.44
N VAL A 206 17.29 1.76 15.72
CA VAL A 206 15.92 1.90 16.26
C VAL A 206 14.97 0.85 15.68
N VAL A 207 15.09 0.54 14.39
CA VAL A 207 14.23 -0.42 13.69
C VAL A 207 15.03 -1.67 13.36
N THR A 208 14.60 -2.82 13.89
CA THR A 208 15.26 -4.11 13.70
C THR A 208 14.43 -5.01 12.79
N PRO A 209 14.89 -5.33 11.57
CA PRO A 209 14.21 -6.29 10.72
C PRO A 209 14.43 -7.72 11.25
N ILE A 210 13.35 -8.48 11.40
CA ILE A 210 13.37 -9.84 11.96
C ILE A 210 12.65 -10.80 11.03
N LYS A 211 13.34 -11.86 10.58
CA LYS A 211 12.69 -12.95 9.85
C LYS A 211 11.92 -13.85 10.80
N SER A 212 10.59 -13.88 10.66
CA SER A 212 9.72 -14.75 11.45
C SER A 212 8.42 -15.07 10.71
N ASP A 213 7.94 -16.29 10.88
CA ASP A 213 6.54 -16.59 10.61
C ASP A 213 5.69 -16.13 11.79
N LEU A 214 5.17 -14.92 11.67
CA LEU A 214 4.49 -14.19 12.72
C LEU A 214 5.36 -14.13 14.00
N PHE A 215 4.85 -14.61 15.14
CA PHE A 215 5.52 -14.54 16.45
C PHE A 215 6.58 -15.63 16.67
N ASN A 216 6.72 -16.62 15.76
CA ASN A 216 7.45 -17.87 16.02
C ASN A 216 8.94 -17.70 16.33
N ALA A 217 9.62 -16.70 15.73
CA ALA A 217 11.05 -16.47 15.93
C ALA A 217 11.35 -15.25 16.82
N LEU A 218 10.33 -14.61 17.39
CA LEU A 218 10.53 -13.48 18.32
C LEU A 218 11.24 -13.94 19.58
N PRO A 219 12.10 -13.09 20.20
CA PRO A 219 12.77 -13.40 21.44
C PRO A 219 11.76 -13.71 22.54
N LYS A 220 11.97 -14.83 23.25
CA LYS A 220 11.07 -15.22 24.33
C LYS A 220 11.12 -14.25 25.50
N GLY A 221 9.95 -13.74 25.88
CA GLY A 221 9.79 -12.81 27.01
C GLY A 221 9.81 -11.34 26.60
N ASP A 222 10.10 -11.02 25.35
CA ASP A 222 9.90 -9.67 24.84
C ASP A 222 8.41 -9.32 24.81
N LYS A 223 8.12 -8.10 25.22
CA LYS A 223 6.77 -7.56 25.31
C LYS A 223 6.71 -6.21 24.61
N TYR A 224 5.59 -5.96 23.94
CA TYR A 224 5.33 -4.75 23.17
C TYR A 224 4.22 -3.93 23.80
N ASP A 225 4.34 -2.62 23.72
CA ASP A 225 3.29 -1.68 24.10
C ASP A 225 2.26 -1.55 22.97
N LEU A 226 2.73 -1.74 21.72
CA LEU A 226 1.94 -1.64 20.51
C LEU A 226 2.36 -2.73 19.53
N ILE A 227 1.40 -3.52 19.08
CA ILE A 227 1.54 -4.40 17.90
C ILE A 227 0.70 -3.80 16.78
N VAL A 228 1.33 -3.50 15.64
CA VAL A 228 0.66 -3.09 14.42
C VAL A 228 0.80 -4.21 13.40
N ALA A 229 -0.26 -4.54 12.71
CA ALA A 229 -0.27 -5.58 11.71
C ALA A 229 -1.08 -5.17 10.48
N ASN A 230 -0.44 -5.23 9.31
CA ASN A 230 -1.13 -5.22 8.03
C ASN A 230 -0.80 -6.55 7.30
N PRO A 231 -1.39 -7.66 7.76
CA PRO A 231 -1.12 -8.96 7.18
C PRO A 231 -1.82 -9.12 5.82
N PRO A 232 -1.47 -10.13 5.03
CA PRO A 232 -2.31 -10.53 3.91
C PRO A 232 -3.75 -10.80 4.37
N TYR A 233 -4.72 -10.24 3.65
CA TYR A 233 -6.15 -10.34 4.01
C TYR A 233 -7.08 -10.55 2.82
N VAL A 234 -6.55 -10.68 1.60
CA VAL A 234 -7.39 -10.89 0.42
C VAL A 234 -7.88 -12.34 0.38
N ASP A 235 -9.18 -12.51 0.27
CA ASP A 235 -9.79 -13.82 0.08
C ASP A 235 -9.53 -14.38 -1.33
N LYS A 236 -9.84 -15.65 -1.52
CA LYS A 236 -9.56 -16.34 -2.77
C LYS A 236 -10.33 -15.76 -3.96
N ASP A 237 -11.61 -15.42 -3.76
CA ASP A 237 -12.47 -14.96 -4.85
C ASP A 237 -12.05 -13.55 -5.30
N ASP A 238 -11.72 -12.68 -4.37
CA ASP A 238 -11.19 -11.35 -4.65
C ASP A 238 -9.81 -11.44 -5.33
N LEU A 239 -8.92 -12.33 -4.88
CA LEU A 239 -7.60 -12.49 -5.48
C LEU A 239 -7.68 -12.93 -6.95
N GLU A 240 -8.64 -13.79 -7.30
CA GLU A 240 -8.85 -14.25 -8.68
C GLU A 240 -9.39 -13.12 -9.58
N ASN A 241 -10.11 -12.15 -9.03
CA ASN A 241 -10.79 -11.07 -9.76
C ASN A 241 -10.09 -9.71 -9.69
N MET A 242 -8.94 -9.62 -9.03
CA MET A 242 -8.15 -8.39 -8.96
C MET A 242 -7.74 -7.86 -10.33
N PRO A 243 -7.64 -6.52 -10.50
CA PRO A 243 -7.03 -5.90 -11.68
C PRO A 243 -5.63 -6.46 -11.99
N GLU A 244 -5.25 -6.40 -13.26
CA GLU A 244 -3.96 -6.95 -13.73
C GLU A 244 -2.75 -6.36 -13.01
N GLU A 245 -2.84 -5.12 -12.59
CA GLU A 245 -1.79 -4.40 -11.86
C GLU A 245 -1.39 -5.07 -10.54
N TYR A 246 -2.34 -5.67 -9.83
CA TYR A 246 -2.08 -6.40 -8.58
C TYR A 246 -1.28 -7.68 -8.78
N ARG A 247 -1.25 -8.24 -10.00
CA ARG A 247 -0.42 -9.43 -10.32
C ARG A 247 1.08 -9.11 -10.35
N CYS A 248 1.44 -7.81 -10.29
CA CYS A 248 2.82 -7.39 -10.14
C CYS A 248 3.28 -7.39 -8.67
N GLU A 249 2.34 -7.46 -7.72
CA GLU A 249 2.62 -7.56 -6.29
C GLU A 249 2.82 -9.04 -5.90
N PRO A 250 3.56 -9.35 -4.80
CA PRO A 250 3.78 -10.72 -4.38
C PRO A 250 2.46 -11.36 -3.91
N ASP A 251 2.07 -12.50 -4.47
CA ASP A 251 0.83 -13.22 -4.11
C ASP A 251 0.73 -13.48 -2.60
N ARG A 252 1.86 -13.82 -1.95
CA ARG A 252 1.93 -14.09 -0.51
C ARG A 252 1.65 -12.87 0.38
N ALA A 253 1.81 -11.68 -0.17
CA ALA A 253 1.56 -10.43 0.55
C ALA A 253 0.11 -9.94 0.41
N LEU A 254 -0.68 -10.59 -0.45
CA LEU A 254 -2.09 -10.27 -0.70
C LEU A 254 -3.02 -11.33 -0.12
N GLY A 255 -2.89 -12.58 -0.55
CA GLY A 255 -3.83 -13.66 -0.25
C GLY A 255 -3.65 -14.29 1.13
N SER A 256 -4.77 -14.59 1.83
CA SER A 256 -4.77 -15.20 3.16
C SER A 256 -5.88 -16.26 3.30
N GLY A 257 -5.77 -17.34 2.53
CA GLY A 257 -6.72 -18.43 2.58
C GLY A 257 -8.02 -18.19 1.81
N ASN A 258 -9.06 -18.93 2.16
CA ASN A 258 -10.33 -18.86 1.44
C ASN A 258 -11.15 -17.62 1.78
N ASP A 259 -11.04 -17.12 2.99
CA ASP A 259 -11.81 -15.98 3.53
C ASP A 259 -10.94 -14.78 3.95
N GLY A 260 -9.67 -14.79 3.57
CA GLY A 260 -8.73 -13.71 3.86
C GLY A 260 -8.23 -13.65 5.32
N LEU A 261 -8.53 -14.64 6.16
CA LEU A 261 -8.32 -14.53 7.60
C LEU A 261 -7.21 -15.43 8.18
N ASP A 262 -6.49 -16.23 7.38
CA ASP A 262 -5.54 -17.21 7.91
C ASP A 262 -4.45 -16.55 8.78
N CYS A 263 -3.87 -15.42 8.33
CA CYS A 263 -2.91 -14.67 9.11
C CYS A 263 -3.58 -13.97 10.32
N ALA A 264 -4.72 -13.35 10.12
CA ALA A 264 -5.46 -12.64 11.16
C ALA A 264 -5.83 -13.57 12.34
N ARG A 265 -6.32 -14.79 12.07
CA ARG A 265 -6.62 -15.78 13.12
C ARG A 265 -5.42 -16.09 13.99
N ARG A 266 -4.26 -16.31 13.39
CA ARG A 266 -3.00 -16.61 14.11
C ARG A 266 -2.52 -15.42 14.94
N ILE A 267 -2.59 -14.21 14.37
CA ILE A 267 -2.20 -12.98 15.08
C ILE A 267 -3.11 -12.77 16.29
N LEU A 268 -4.43 -12.88 16.14
CA LEU A 268 -5.39 -12.74 17.23
C LEU A 268 -5.18 -13.77 18.35
N SER A 269 -4.80 -15.02 17.99
CA SER A 269 -4.52 -16.07 18.97
C SER A 269 -3.27 -15.78 19.81
N ASP A 270 -2.23 -15.23 19.20
CA ASP A 270 -0.90 -15.21 19.82
C ASP A 270 -0.50 -13.83 20.37
N ALA A 271 -1.13 -12.74 19.90
CA ALA A 271 -0.73 -11.37 20.22
C ALA A 271 -0.75 -11.05 21.72
N ALA A 272 -1.73 -11.53 22.48
CA ALA A 272 -1.83 -11.28 23.92
C ALA A 272 -0.57 -11.73 24.68
N ALA A 273 0.02 -12.87 24.27
CA ALA A 273 1.24 -13.39 24.87
C ALA A 273 2.46 -12.50 24.65
N CYS A 274 2.43 -11.59 23.67
CA CYS A 274 3.52 -10.66 23.31
C CYS A 274 3.26 -9.21 23.77
N LEU A 275 2.07 -8.88 24.27
CA LEU A 275 1.73 -7.55 24.74
C LEU A 275 2.07 -7.31 26.21
N ASN A 276 2.49 -6.09 26.55
CA ASN A 276 2.49 -5.56 27.92
C ASN A 276 1.05 -5.43 28.44
N ASP A 277 0.85 -5.24 29.76
CA ASP A 277 -0.50 -5.25 30.37
C ASP A 277 -1.42 -4.17 29.78
N ASP A 278 -0.89 -2.97 29.49
CA ASP A 278 -1.63 -1.86 28.84
C ASP A 278 -1.45 -1.86 27.30
N GLY A 279 -0.91 -2.93 26.75
CA GLY A 279 -0.59 -3.00 25.31
C GLY A 279 -1.83 -3.24 24.44
N ILE A 280 -1.73 -2.79 23.19
CA ILE A 280 -2.80 -2.92 22.19
C ILE A 280 -2.31 -3.58 20.90
N LEU A 281 -3.22 -4.24 20.22
CA LEU A 281 -3.10 -4.69 18.84
C LEU A 281 -3.92 -3.76 17.94
N VAL A 282 -3.28 -3.21 16.91
CA VAL A 282 -3.92 -2.52 15.79
C VAL A 282 -3.75 -3.38 14.56
N MET A 283 -4.83 -3.80 13.93
CA MET A 283 -4.75 -4.69 12.77
C MET A 283 -5.67 -4.25 11.64
N GLU A 284 -5.16 -4.34 10.43
CA GLU A 284 -5.90 -4.15 9.19
C GLU A 284 -6.31 -5.51 8.63
N VAL A 285 -7.57 -5.63 8.22
CA VAL A 285 -8.14 -6.77 7.48
C VAL A 285 -8.86 -6.31 6.21
N GLY A 286 -8.82 -5.02 5.90
CA GLY A 286 -9.37 -4.44 4.68
C GLY A 286 -10.79 -4.91 4.36
N ASN A 287 -11.01 -5.41 3.14
CA ASN A 287 -12.30 -5.91 2.67
C ASN A 287 -12.74 -7.23 3.33
N SER A 288 -11.88 -7.92 4.08
CA SER A 288 -12.26 -9.11 4.86
C SER A 288 -12.88 -8.79 6.23
N GLU A 289 -13.27 -7.52 6.48
CA GLU A 289 -13.96 -7.08 7.71
C GLU A 289 -15.24 -7.88 7.97
N GLU A 290 -16.09 -8.07 6.96
CA GLU A 290 -17.34 -8.85 7.11
C GLU A 290 -17.03 -10.31 7.47
N HIS A 291 -16.06 -10.93 6.82
CA HIS A 291 -15.61 -12.29 7.15
C HIS A 291 -15.09 -12.40 8.59
N LEU A 292 -14.36 -11.38 9.07
CA LEU A 292 -13.85 -11.35 10.44
C LEU A 292 -15.00 -11.31 11.46
N VAL A 293 -15.98 -10.44 11.26
CA VAL A 293 -17.16 -10.33 12.14
C VAL A 293 -17.97 -11.63 12.14
N ASP A 294 -18.17 -12.25 10.98
CA ASP A 294 -18.88 -13.52 10.85
C ASP A 294 -18.14 -14.69 11.50
N ALA A 295 -16.80 -14.72 11.39
CA ALA A 295 -15.98 -15.74 12.03
C ALA A 295 -15.94 -15.62 13.56
N PHE A 296 -16.07 -14.40 14.10
CA PHE A 296 -15.95 -14.08 15.51
C PHE A 296 -17.12 -13.25 16.07
N PRO A 297 -18.37 -13.72 15.98
CA PRO A 297 -19.55 -12.91 16.31
C PRO A 297 -19.66 -12.53 17.80
N SER A 298 -18.88 -13.16 18.69
CA SER A 298 -18.83 -12.84 20.11
C SER A 298 -17.78 -11.79 20.46
N VAL A 299 -16.89 -11.44 19.54
CA VAL A 299 -15.79 -10.50 19.78
C VAL A 299 -16.25 -9.09 19.43
N PRO A 300 -16.21 -8.13 20.35
CA PRO A 300 -16.60 -6.75 20.06
C PRO A 300 -15.42 -6.01 19.42
N PHE A 301 -15.15 -6.25 18.14
CA PHE A 301 -14.14 -5.51 17.39
C PHE A 301 -14.46 -4.01 17.40
N HIS A 302 -13.46 -3.21 17.72
CA HIS A 302 -13.56 -1.76 17.64
C HIS A 302 -12.91 -1.28 16.33
N PHE A 303 -13.71 -1.23 15.25
CA PHE A 303 -13.26 -0.68 13.99
C PHE A 303 -13.11 0.83 14.08
N VAL A 304 -12.01 1.33 13.54
CA VAL A 304 -11.65 2.75 13.58
C VAL A 304 -12.33 3.49 12.45
N ASP A 305 -12.98 4.61 12.77
CA ASP A 305 -13.55 5.52 11.76
C ASP A 305 -12.43 6.44 11.23
N LEU A 306 -11.98 6.16 10.01
CA LEU A 306 -10.85 6.82 9.37
C LEU A 306 -11.32 7.97 8.47
N LYS A 307 -10.84 9.18 8.70
CA LYS A 307 -11.25 10.40 7.98
C LYS A 307 -10.68 10.50 6.57
N LYS A 308 -9.51 9.89 6.35
CA LYS A 308 -8.83 9.89 5.04
C LYS A 308 -9.29 8.76 4.13
N GLY A 309 -10.23 7.94 4.58
CA GLY A 309 -10.73 6.76 3.87
C GLY A 309 -10.00 5.48 4.25
N GLY A 310 -10.47 4.36 3.71
CA GLY A 310 -10.08 3.01 4.11
C GLY A 310 -11.05 2.42 5.12
N SER A 311 -10.99 1.09 5.31
CA SER A 311 -11.84 0.34 6.24
C SER A 311 -11.08 -0.89 6.76
N GLY A 312 -11.71 -1.63 7.67
CA GLY A 312 -11.16 -2.87 8.18
C GLY A 312 -9.97 -2.72 9.11
N VAL A 313 -9.75 -1.55 9.70
CA VAL A 313 -8.75 -1.36 10.75
C VAL A 313 -9.44 -1.40 12.10
N PHE A 314 -8.98 -2.24 13.00
CA PHE A 314 -9.55 -2.36 14.35
C PHE A 314 -8.47 -2.39 15.42
N VAL A 315 -8.91 -2.14 16.66
CA VAL A 315 -8.06 -2.12 17.84
C VAL A 315 -8.61 -3.08 18.90
N LEU A 316 -7.73 -3.89 19.49
CA LEU A 316 -8.02 -4.72 20.66
C LEU A 316 -6.95 -4.51 21.74
N SER A 317 -7.38 -4.36 22.99
CA SER A 317 -6.46 -4.37 24.12
C SER A 317 -6.00 -5.81 24.44
N LYS A 318 -4.89 -5.94 25.15
CA LYS A 318 -4.44 -7.23 25.68
C LYS A 318 -5.56 -7.93 26.47
N GLU A 319 -6.28 -7.20 27.33
CA GLU A 319 -7.38 -7.75 28.13
C GLU A 319 -8.48 -8.35 27.25
N GLN A 320 -8.83 -7.68 26.15
CA GLN A 320 -9.81 -8.20 25.19
C GLN A 320 -9.28 -9.44 24.46
N LEU A 321 -8.01 -9.44 24.03
CA LEU A 321 -7.39 -10.60 23.40
C LEU A 321 -7.37 -11.82 24.34
N GLU A 322 -7.04 -11.63 25.61
CA GLU A 322 -7.06 -12.69 26.64
C GLU A 322 -8.49 -13.20 26.90
N ALA A 323 -9.47 -12.30 26.99
CA ALA A 323 -10.87 -12.66 27.23
C ALA A 323 -11.48 -13.54 26.11
N TYR A 324 -11.01 -13.39 24.88
CA TYR A 324 -11.50 -14.15 23.71
C TYR A 324 -10.50 -15.17 23.17
N HIS A 325 -9.39 -15.42 23.89
CA HIS A 325 -8.31 -16.31 23.44
C HIS A 325 -8.81 -17.70 23.00
N ASP A 326 -9.71 -18.34 23.76
CA ASP A 326 -10.22 -19.67 23.44
C ASP A 326 -10.98 -19.66 22.08
N VAL A 327 -11.66 -18.57 21.75
CA VAL A 327 -12.38 -18.39 20.49
C VAL A 327 -11.39 -18.31 19.33
N PHE A 328 -10.31 -17.50 19.48
CA PHE A 328 -9.27 -17.34 18.48
C PHE A 328 -8.48 -18.63 18.28
N ALA A 329 -8.03 -19.29 19.36
CA ALA A 329 -7.29 -20.53 19.29
C ALA A 329 -8.08 -21.68 18.62
N LYS A 330 -9.39 -21.75 18.92
CA LYS A 330 -10.28 -22.71 18.26
C LYS A 330 -10.37 -22.47 16.76
N SER A 331 -10.52 -21.22 16.33
CA SER A 331 -10.61 -20.86 14.91
C SER A 331 -9.33 -21.21 14.14
N VAL A 332 -8.14 -21.04 14.75
CA VAL A 332 -6.87 -21.50 14.16
C VAL A 332 -6.86 -23.02 13.96
N ALA A 333 -7.35 -23.80 14.94
CA ALA A 333 -7.38 -25.24 14.85
C ALA A 333 -8.40 -25.77 13.80
N GLU A 334 -9.46 -25.03 13.53
CA GLU A 334 -10.50 -25.39 12.55
C GLU A 334 -10.09 -25.01 11.10
N ALA A 335 -9.16 -24.07 10.94
CA ALA A 335 -8.66 -23.63 9.62
C ALA A 335 -7.48 -24.48 9.10
N GLN A 336 -6.86 -25.32 9.94
CA GLN A 336 -5.81 -26.29 9.58
C GLN A 336 -6.38 -27.61 9.09
#